data_70ab179868e8d21b29918ec15d7a5537
#
_entry.id   70ab179868e8d21b29918ec15d7a5537
#
_cell.length_a   1.000
_cell.length_b   1.000
_cell.length_c   1.000
_cell.angle_alpha   90.00
_cell.angle_beta   90.00
_cell.angle_gamma   90.00
#
_symmetry.space_group_name_H-M   'P 1'
#
loop_
_entity.id
_entity.type
_entity.pdbx_description
1 polymer ?
#
loop_
_entity_poly.entity_id
_entity_poly.type
_entity_poly.pdbx_seq_one_letter_code
_entity_poly.pdbx_strand_id
1 'polypeptide(L)'
;MRAERIYEFGQFRLDASGQLLFRNGKRVPLTPKTVEILMTLVESRGNPVGRNELLQKVWADTVVEEGSLTSHISLLRKALGEDADGRQFIETIPTRGYRFVGAVRSGRELPARSTAERVMLVVLPFENLSGGKKHDYFSEGVTEEMITRLARLSPERLGVIARTSAMQYRSTDKSVRQVGQELGVSYVLEGSVRRAGHRVRIAAQLIQVSDETHLWAQNYERNLGDILALQSDVAQAVAKQIKLKLAPQEEERLASAVAVDPTAYEAYLQGRYLLNLRTLGASQKSVLFFEKAIQRDPQYSVAYAGLADSYLTLLDMGYLPTREATKKAKAAARKALRMDETLAEAYTSLGHAHFHEFNWQAAGREFRQAIDLNPNYTNAHFYYSNCLIAVGRLDEAIAEARYSQALDPVSLPAGTNLAAILYGASHYKEAVEQSLRVLEIDSSFARAHEDLGRAYEQQGMYKQAITAYENAVACSGRSSRDLASLAHAYAVAGKRREAVKLLRELKQLSKEGFVSPYVFALVAAGLGNKTEAFAWLAKAYTRRDAALPFLKVNPRLAPLHSDPRFQRLVRRLNFPE
;
A
#
# COMPACT_ATOMS: atom_id res chain seq x y z
N MET A 1 -25.44 -3.65 -3.55
CA MET A 1 -25.08 -4.12 -2.20
C MET A 1 -24.76 -2.90 -1.35
N ARG A 2 -25.44 -2.72 -0.21
CA ARG A 2 -25.17 -1.58 0.70
C ARG A 2 -23.77 -1.76 1.29
N ALA A 3 -22.93 -0.73 1.18
CA ALA A 3 -21.59 -0.75 1.77
C ALA A 3 -21.69 -0.96 3.28
N GLU A 4 -20.94 -1.92 3.82
CA GLU A 4 -20.80 -2.13 5.27
C GLU A 4 -20.24 -0.86 5.90
N ARG A 5 -21.06 -0.15 6.67
CA ARG A 5 -20.65 1.06 7.39
C ARG A 5 -20.59 0.71 8.87
N ILE A 6 -19.40 0.81 9.45
CA ILE A 6 -19.15 0.63 10.87
C ILE A 6 -18.82 2.00 11.49
N TYR A 7 -19.41 2.28 12.64
CA TYR A 7 -19.13 3.50 13.41
C TYR A 7 -18.63 3.11 14.80
N GLU A 8 -17.52 3.72 15.22
CA GLU A 8 -16.95 3.53 16.56
C GLU A 8 -17.02 4.83 17.36
N PHE A 9 -17.40 4.72 18.62
CA PHE A 9 -17.46 5.84 19.56
C PHE A 9 -17.34 5.34 21.01
N GLY A 10 -16.41 5.89 21.75
CA GLY A 10 -16.09 5.39 23.08
C GLY A 10 -15.74 3.90 23.08
N GLN A 11 -16.48 3.11 23.82
CA GLN A 11 -16.35 1.65 23.89
C GLN A 11 -17.33 0.88 22.98
N PHE A 12 -18.03 1.60 22.09
CA PHE A 12 -19.09 1.06 21.25
C PHE A 12 -18.65 0.94 19.79
N ARG A 13 -19.19 -0.12 19.15
CA ARG A 13 -19.07 -0.39 17.73
C ARG A 13 -20.47 -0.63 17.16
N LEU A 14 -20.87 0.20 16.21
CA LEU A 14 -22.16 0.13 15.52
C LEU A 14 -21.96 -0.38 14.10
N ASP A 15 -22.47 -1.58 13.81
CA ASP A 15 -22.53 -2.16 12.47
C ASP A 15 -23.83 -1.72 11.79
N ALA A 16 -23.70 -0.83 10.80
CA ALA A 16 -24.84 -0.30 10.06
C ALA A 16 -25.46 -1.33 9.10
N SER A 17 -24.67 -2.29 8.63
CA SER A 17 -25.13 -3.34 7.69
C SER A 17 -25.93 -4.41 8.42
N GLY A 18 -25.41 -4.87 9.55
CA GLY A 18 -26.05 -5.86 10.41
C GLY A 18 -27.09 -5.28 11.36
N GLN A 19 -27.21 -3.95 11.46
CA GLN A 19 -28.03 -3.25 12.45
C GLN A 19 -27.77 -3.73 13.90
N LEU A 20 -26.48 -3.84 14.24
CA LEU A 20 -26.03 -4.36 15.54
C LEU A 20 -25.13 -3.33 16.26
N LEU A 21 -25.32 -3.23 17.57
CA LEU A 21 -24.45 -2.48 18.46
C LEU A 21 -23.67 -3.45 19.34
N PHE A 22 -22.34 -3.19 19.46
CA PHE A 22 -21.46 -3.94 20.36
C PHE A 22 -20.82 -2.99 21.38
N ARG A 23 -20.58 -3.47 22.59
CA ARG A 23 -19.83 -2.81 23.65
C ARG A 23 -18.70 -3.73 24.07
N ASN A 24 -17.42 -3.30 23.88
CA ASN A 24 -16.23 -4.14 24.16
C ASN A 24 -16.35 -5.55 23.53
N GLY A 25 -16.78 -5.63 22.28
CA GLY A 25 -16.97 -6.89 21.53
C GLY A 25 -18.23 -7.71 21.87
N LYS A 26 -18.99 -7.35 22.91
CA LYS A 26 -20.25 -8.03 23.28
C LYS A 26 -21.46 -7.31 22.70
N ARG A 27 -22.40 -8.07 22.12
CA ARG A 27 -23.63 -7.51 21.54
C ARG A 27 -24.49 -6.83 22.61
N VAL A 28 -24.93 -5.61 22.33
CA VAL A 28 -25.92 -4.86 23.13
C VAL A 28 -27.31 -5.20 22.58
N PRO A 29 -28.25 -5.72 23.40
CA PRO A 29 -29.57 -6.12 22.92
C PRO A 29 -30.44 -4.87 22.71
N LEU A 30 -30.50 -4.39 21.46
CA LEU A 30 -31.37 -3.31 21.02
C LEU A 30 -32.31 -3.80 19.90
N THR A 31 -33.49 -3.19 19.81
CA THR A 31 -34.39 -3.47 18.68
C THR A 31 -33.87 -2.82 17.39
N PRO A 32 -34.21 -3.40 16.18
CA PRO A 32 -33.75 -2.82 14.92
C PRO A 32 -34.07 -1.32 14.78
N LYS A 33 -35.26 -0.88 15.18
CA LYS A 33 -35.67 0.53 15.16
C LYS A 33 -34.84 1.42 16.08
N THR A 34 -34.44 0.91 17.25
CA THR A 34 -33.54 1.63 18.16
C THR A 34 -32.15 1.81 17.56
N VAL A 35 -31.64 0.77 16.88
CA VAL A 35 -30.36 0.84 16.17
C VAL A 35 -30.42 1.81 14.99
N GLU A 36 -31.54 1.83 14.25
CA GLU A 36 -31.75 2.73 13.10
C GLU A 36 -31.78 4.21 13.52
N ILE A 37 -32.37 4.53 14.68
CA ILE A 37 -32.29 5.87 15.29
C ILE A 37 -30.85 6.23 15.62
N LEU A 38 -30.12 5.31 16.27
CA LEU A 38 -28.72 5.53 16.63
C LEU A 38 -27.86 5.77 15.39
N MET A 39 -28.06 4.99 14.33
CA MET A 39 -27.37 5.16 13.04
C MET A 39 -27.63 6.56 12.45
N THR A 40 -28.88 6.99 12.43
CA THR A 40 -29.24 8.31 11.89
C THR A 40 -28.59 9.44 12.66
N LEU A 41 -28.53 9.33 13.99
CA LEU A 41 -27.89 10.32 14.85
C LEU A 41 -26.35 10.33 14.69
N VAL A 42 -25.73 9.16 14.59
CA VAL A 42 -24.29 9.00 14.37
C VAL A 42 -23.87 9.53 13.00
N GLU A 43 -24.65 9.24 11.95
CA GLU A 43 -24.41 9.71 10.58
C GLU A 43 -24.55 11.23 10.43
N SER A 44 -25.29 11.90 11.33
CA SER A 44 -25.42 13.36 11.32
C SER A 44 -24.17 14.11 11.79
N ARG A 45 -23.14 13.38 12.26
CA ARG A 45 -21.81 13.91 12.64
C ARG A 45 -21.89 15.14 13.58
N GLY A 46 -22.70 15.04 14.62
CA GLY A 46 -22.85 16.09 15.62
C GLY A 46 -23.84 17.21 15.24
N ASN A 47 -24.48 17.14 14.07
CA ASN A 47 -25.58 18.04 13.74
C ASN A 47 -26.88 17.58 14.41
N PRO A 48 -27.74 18.50 14.88
CA PRO A 48 -29.06 18.15 15.39
C PRO A 48 -29.94 17.54 14.31
N VAL A 49 -30.63 16.42 14.61
CA VAL A 49 -31.61 15.78 13.74
C VAL A 49 -33.01 16.05 14.29
N GLY A 50 -33.90 16.56 13.45
CA GLY A 50 -35.27 16.92 13.84
C GLY A 50 -36.11 15.70 14.22
N ARG A 51 -37.09 15.88 15.14
CA ARG A 51 -37.99 14.78 15.55
C ARG A 51 -38.77 14.21 14.36
N ASN A 52 -39.31 15.09 13.52
CA ASN A 52 -40.05 14.68 12.32
C ASN A 52 -39.16 13.96 11.32
N GLU A 53 -37.93 14.39 11.18
CA GLU A 53 -36.94 13.75 10.31
C GLU A 53 -36.62 12.32 10.78
N LEU A 54 -36.40 12.12 12.10
CA LEU A 54 -36.20 10.80 12.68
C LEU A 54 -37.40 9.90 12.50
N LEU A 55 -38.62 10.43 12.71
CA LEU A 55 -39.86 9.67 12.52
C LEU A 55 -40.03 9.26 11.05
N GLN A 56 -39.83 10.16 10.11
CA GLN A 56 -39.94 9.85 8.66
C GLN A 56 -38.91 8.84 8.19
N LYS A 57 -37.68 8.93 8.70
CA LYS A 57 -36.58 8.07 8.26
C LYS A 57 -36.67 6.66 8.81
N VAL A 58 -37.11 6.52 10.08
CA VAL A 58 -37.14 5.24 10.81
C VAL A 58 -38.49 4.53 10.65
N TRP A 59 -39.60 5.26 10.43
CA TRP A 59 -40.96 4.73 10.30
C TRP A 59 -41.64 5.24 9.00
N ALA A 60 -40.95 5.16 7.86
CA ALA A 60 -41.43 5.66 6.57
C ALA A 60 -42.85 5.15 6.20
N ASP A 61 -43.18 3.93 6.60
CA ASP A 61 -44.42 3.25 6.20
C ASP A 61 -45.42 3.06 7.37
N THR A 62 -45.25 3.74 8.52
CA THR A 62 -46.08 3.52 9.71
C THR A 62 -46.33 4.83 10.45
N VAL A 63 -47.59 5.15 10.75
CA VAL A 63 -47.91 6.30 11.63
C VAL A 63 -47.62 5.92 13.06
N VAL A 64 -46.67 6.64 13.68
CA VAL A 64 -46.21 6.40 15.07
C VAL A 64 -46.37 7.66 15.90
N GLU A 65 -46.83 7.52 17.13
CA GLU A 65 -46.95 8.63 18.09
C GLU A 65 -45.57 9.13 18.56
N GLU A 66 -45.41 10.42 18.82
CA GLU A 66 -44.16 11.04 19.28
C GLU A 66 -43.58 10.42 20.58
N GLY A 67 -44.44 9.80 21.41
CA GLY A 67 -44.05 9.07 22.62
C GLY A 67 -43.15 7.86 22.33
N SER A 68 -43.28 7.23 21.15
CA SER A 68 -42.46 6.10 20.74
C SER A 68 -40.98 6.51 20.52
N LEU A 69 -40.75 7.62 19.81
CA LEU A 69 -39.37 8.14 19.62
C LEU A 69 -38.68 8.46 20.95
N THR A 70 -39.41 9.08 21.87
CA THR A 70 -38.85 9.44 23.21
C THR A 70 -38.46 8.17 23.99
N SER A 71 -39.26 7.11 23.91
CA SER A 71 -38.97 5.82 24.54
C SER A 71 -37.69 5.18 23.97
N HIS A 72 -37.53 5.18 22.64
CA HIS A 72 -36.31 4.67 22.00
C HIS A 72 -35.05 5.47 22.33
N ILE A 73 -35.15 6.80 22.41
CA ILE A 73 -34.05 7.67 22.86
C ILE A 73 -33.68 7.38 24.33
N SER A 74 -34.65 7.15 25.20
CA SER A 74 -34.40 6.75 26.57
C SER A 74 -33.68 5.41 26.69
N LEU A 75 -34.09 4.41 25.86
CA LEU A 75 -33.42 3.12 25.76
C LEU A 75 -31.96 3.26 25.28
N LEU A 76 -31.71 4.12 24.28
CA LEU A 76 -30.38 4.40 23.78
C LEU A 76 -29.48 5.04 24.87
N ARG A 77 -29.98 6.05 25.59
CA ARG A 77 -29.25 6.67 26.69
C ARG A 77 -28.89 5.67 27.77
N LYS A 78 -29.83 4.79 28.13
CA LYS A 78 -29.56 3.73 29.11
C LYS A 78 -28.53 2.71 28.63
N ALA A 79 -28.57 2.34 27.35
CA ALA A 79 -27.66 1.36 26.77
C ALA A 79 -26.24 1.90 26.56
N LEU A 80 -26.12 3.18 26.16
CA LEU A 80 -24.85 3.84 25.89
C LEU A 80 -24.17 4.36 27.18
N GLY A 81 -24.96 4.78 28.17
CA GLY A 81 -24.44 5.40 29.41
C GLY A 81 -23.79 6.76 29.14
N GLU A 82 -22.73 7.05 29.89
CA GLU A 82 -21.93 8.27 29.79
C GLU A 82 -20.56 7.99 29.17
N ASP A 83 -19.97 9.00 28.53
CA ASP A 83 -18.61 8.94 28.02
C ASP A 83 -17.55 9.05 29.13
N ALA A 84 -16.27 9.08 28.77
CA ALA A 84 -15.15 9.19 29.71
C ALA A 84 -15.15 10.50 30.51
N ASP A 85 -15.85 11.53 30.02
CA ASP A 85 -15.99 12.85 30.68
C ASP A 85 -17.31 12.98 31.45
N GLY A 86 -18.09 11.90 31.62
CA GLY A 86 -19.37 11.88 32.32
C GLY A 86 -20.53 12.52 31.55
N ARG A 87 -20.43 12.63 30.19
CA ARG A 87 -21.46 13.22 29.32
C ARG A 87 -22.27 12.14 28.61
N GLN A 88 -23.56 12.38 28.45
CA GLN A 88 -24.42 11.50 27.68
C GLN A 88 -24.12 11.59 26.19
N PHE A 89 -24.04 10.45 25.48
CA PHE A 89 -23.81 10.40 24.03
C PHE A 89 -24.91 11.06 23.19
N ILE A 90 -26.13 11.21 23.72
CA ILE A 90 -27.27 11.78 22.99
C ILE A 90 -27.84 12.95 23.80
N GLU A 91 -27.73 14.15 23.27
CA GLU A 91 -28.30 15.38 23.83
C GLU A 91 -29.67 15.69 23.20
N THR A 92 -30.56 16.29 24.01
CA THR A 92 -31.79 16.92 23.51
C THR A 92 -31.51 18.38 23.22
N ILE A 93 -31.73 18.82 21.97
CA ILE A 93 -31.66 20.23 21.59
C ILE A 93 -33.08 20.79 21.60
N PRO A 94 -33.41 21.69 22.51
CA PRO A 94 -34.76 22.25 22.62
C PRO A 94 -35.28 22.76 21.27
N THR A 95 -36.50 22.44 20.92
CA THR A 95 -37.19 22.79 19.66
C THR A 95 -36.57 22.22 18.38
N ARG A 96 -35.35 21.65 18.39
CA ARG A 96 -34.62 21.16 17.20
C ARG A 96 -34.50 19.64 17.11
N GLY A 97 -34.67 18.87 18.18
CA GLY A 97 -34.59 17.42 18.17
C GLY A 97 -33.46 16.84 19.02
N TYR A 98 -32.67 15.90 18.45
CA TYR A 98 -31.61 15.18 19.15
C TYR A 98 -30.29 15.30 18.42
N ARG A 99 -29.18 15.28 19.17
CA ARG A 99 -27.81 15.36 18.66
C ARG A 99 -26.96 14.28 19.29
N PHE A 100 -26.13 13.62 18.48
CA PHE A 100 -25.07 12.73 18.96
C PHE A 100 -23.82 13.55 19.22
N VAL A 101 -23.25 13.46 20.45
CA VAL A 101 -22.10 14.28 20.87
C VAL A 101 -20.82 13.48 21.08
N GLY A 102 -20.88 12.14 21.00
CA GLY A 102 -19.70 11.30 21.05
C GLY A 102 -18.79 11.53 19.83
N ALA A 103 -17.47 11.51 20.03
CA ALA A 103 -16.53 11.51 18.93
C ALA A 103 -16.72 10.22 18.11
N VAL A 104 -17.31 10.34 16.92
CA VAL A 104 -17.57 9.23 16.02
C VAL A 104 -16.39 9.05 15.07
N ARG A 105 -15.76 7.90 15.13
CA ARG A 105 -14.89 7.43 14.07
C ARG A 105 -15.72 6.63 13.10
N SER A 106 -15.96 7.15 11.90
CA SER A 106 -16.53 6.36 10.81
C SER A 106 -15.39 5.62 10.16
N GLY A 107 -15.25 4.37 10.53
CA GLY A 107 -14.38 3.44 9.84
C GLY A 107 -15.27 2.44 9.12
N ARG A 108 -15.06 2.27 7.81
CA ARG A 108 -15.10 0.93 7.30
C ARG A 108 -13.89 0.31 7.98
N GLU A 109 -14.05 -0.50 9.00
CA GLU A 109 -12.97 -1.37 9.36
C GLU A 109 -12.63 -2.14 8.08
N LEU A 110 -11.51 -1.79 7.44
CA LEU A 110 -10.61 -2.87 7.18
C LEU A 110 -10.53 -3.59 8.52
N PRO A 111 -10.88 -4.89 8.63
CA PRO A 111 -10.58 -5.61 9.83
C PRO A 111 -9.15 -5.21 10.13
N ALA A 112 -8.86 -4.73 11.35
CA ALA A 112 -7.49 -4.62 11.78
C ALA A 112 -6.97 -6.04 11.52
N ARG A 113 -6.35 -6.25 10.36
CA ARG A 113 -5.73 -7.52 10.00
C ARG A 113 -4.57 -7.58 10.94
N SER A 114 -4.91 -7.95 12.19
CA SER A 114 -3.96 -8.16 13.25
C SER A 114 -3.04 -9.25 12.73
N THR A 115 -1.83 -8.90 12.41
CA THR A 115 -0.78 -9.89 12.18
C THR A 115 -0.54 -10.72 13.42
N ALA A 116 -1.06 -10.29 14.59
CA ALA A 116 -0.89 -10.95 15.89
C ALA A 116 -1.57 -12.32 16.01
N GLU A 117 -2.59 -12.63 15.20
CA GLU A 117 -3.24 -13.96 15.20
C GLU A 117 -2.81 -14.84 14.03
N ARG A 118 -2.01 -14.30 13.10
CA ARG A 118 -1.58 -15.01 11.90
C ARG A 118 -0.23 -15.69 12.14
N VAL A 119 -0.11 -16.90 11.61
CA VAL A 119 1.19 -17.55 11.52
C VAL A 119 2.03 -16.81 10.48
N MET A 120 3.19 -16.30 10.86
CA MET A 120 4.08 -15.58 9.96
C MET A 120 5.20 -16.50 9.46
N LEU A 121 5.44 -16.46 8.15
CA LEU A 121 6.43 -17.28 7.43
C LEU A 121 7.31 -16.41 6.56
N VAL A 122 8.60 -16.70 6.52
CA VAL A 122 9.50 -16.20 5.47
C VAL A 122 10.00 -17.34 4.59
N VAL A 123 10.08 -17.10 3.28
CA VAL A 123 10.80 -17.96 2.34
C VAL A 123 12.13 -17.30 2.06
N LEU A 124 13.21 -17.86 2.55
CA LEU A 124 14.55 -17.36 2.27
C LEU A 124 14.96 -17.63 0.82
N PRO A 125 15.85 -16.82 0.25
CA PRO A 125 16.36 -17.03 -1.09
C PRO A 125 16.94 -18.44 -1.26
N PHE A 126 16.37 -19.22 -2.18
CA PHE A 126 16.87 -20.55 -2.45
C PHE A 126 18.28 -20.49 -3.03
N GLU A 127 19.18 -21.30 -2.48
CA GLU A 127 20.56 -21.38 -2.93
C GLU A 127 20.65 -21.92 -4.35
N ASN A 128 21.46 -21.26 -5.20
CA ASN A 128 21.70 -21.72 -6.57
C ASN A 128 22.79 -22.78 -6.62
N LEU A 129 22.43 -24.03 -6.79
CA LEU A 129 23.34 -25.16 -6.97
C LEU A 129 23.54 -25.56 -8.45
N SER A 130 23.10 -24.74 -9.39
CA SER A 130 23.20 -25.02 -10.84
C SER A 130 24.54 -24.64 -11.46
N GLY A 131 25.41 -23.99 -10.69
CA GLY A 131 26.72 -23.50 -11.14
C GLY A 131 26.65 -22.14 -11.88
N GLY A 132 27.43 -21.20 -11.37
CA GLY A 132 27.62 -19.86 -11.93
C GLY A 132 26.45 -18.89 -11.77
N LYS A 133 26.79 -17.59 -11.65
CA LYS A 133 25.83 -16.47 -11.48
C LYS A 133 24.79 -16.34 -12.62
N LYS A 134 25.03 -16.96 -13.76
CA LYS A 134 24.09 -16.94 -14.91
C LYS A 134 22.72 -17.55 -14.60
N HIS A 135 22.61 -18.36 -13.53
CA HIS A 135 21.40 -19.04 -13.14
C HIS A 135 20.74 -18.46 -11.88
N ASP A 136 21.27 -17.35 -11.33
CA ASP A 136 20.69 -16.71 -10.13
C ASP A 136 19.25 -16.24 -10.35
N TYR A 137 18.91 -15.75 -11.56
CA TYR A 137 17.54 -15.38 -11.91
C TYR A 137 16.56 -16.55 -11.73
N PHE A 138 17.03 -17.80 -11.91
CA PHE A 138 16.17 -18.97 -11.79
C PHE A 138 15.87 -19.29 -10.33
N SER A 139 16.88 -19.35 -9.46
CA SER A 139 16.66 -19.62 -8.02
C SER A 139 15.88 -18.48 -7.35
N GLU A 140 16.16 -17.21 -7.70
CA GLU A 140 15.40 -16.06 -7.22
C GLU A 140 13.95 -16.08 -7.70
N GLY A 141 13.75 -16.41 -8.98
CA GLY A 141 12.41 -16.53 -9.54
C GLY A 141 11.59 -17.64 -8.88
N VAL A 142 12.20 -18.81 -8.65
CA VAL A 142 11.54 -19.92 -7.91
C VAL A 142 11.21 -19.49 -6.48
N THR A 143 12.10 -18.75 -5.81
CA THR A 143 11.82 -18.20 -4.46
C THR A 143 10.62 -17.24 -4.51
N GLU A 144 10.58 -16.31 -5.48
CA GLU A 144 9.48 -15.35 -5.62
C GLU A 144 8.15 -16.05 -5.92
N GLU A 145 8.15 -17.04 -6.80
CA GLU A 145 6.97 -17.85 -7.09
C GLU A 145 6.49 -18.63 -5.85
N MET A 146 7.41 -19.14 -5.03
CA MET A 146 7.07 -19.82 -3.78
C MET A 146 6.45 -18.86 -2.76
N ILE A 147 7.01 -17.64 -2.62
CA ILE A 147 6.42 -16.56 -1.80
C ILE A 147 4.99 -16.27 -2.28
N THR A 148 4.82 -16.06 -3.59
CA THR A 148 3.50 -15.73 -4.18
C THR A 148 2.49 -16.85 -3.95
N ARG A 149 2.90 -18.11 -4.11
CA ARG A 149 2.02 -19.26 -3.95
C ARG A 149 1.60 -19.45 -2.51
N LEU A 150 2.54 -19.39 -1.55
CA LEU A 150 2.26 -19.48 -0.12
C LEU A 150 1.41 -18.29 0.37
N ALA A 151 1.66 -17.09 -0.16
CA ALA A 151 0.91 -15.88 0.19
C ALA A 151 -0.59 -15.95 -0.17
N ARG A 152 -0.96 -16.84 -1.10
CA ARG A 152 -2.34 -17.07 -1.52
C ARG A 152 -3.03 -18.20 -0.74
N LEU A 153 -2.28 -18.91 0.13
CA LEU A 153 -2.84 -19.98 0.95
C LEU A 153 -3.37 -19.43 2.26
N SER A 154 -4.67 -19.60 2.51
CA SER A 154 -5.35 -19.16 3.74
C SER A 154 -4.85 -17.78 4.23
N PRO A 155 -4.96 -16.73 3.42
CA PRO A 155 -4.33 -15.44 3.70
C PRO A 155 -4.83 -14.78 4.99
N GLU A 156 -5.98 -15.22 5.52
CA GLU A 156 -6.50 -14.80 6.83
C GLU A 156 -5.71 -15.41 8.01
N ARG A 157 -4.97 -16.52 7.78
CA ARG A 157 -4.28 -17.31 8.82
C ARG A 157 -2.78 -17.36 8.61
N LEU A 158 -2.29 -17.22 7.38
CA LEU A 158 -0.89 -17.24 7.00
C LEU A 158 -0.46 -15.87 6.46
N GLY A 159 0.50 -15.24 7.12
CA GLY A 159 1.24 -14.10 6.63
C GLY A 159 2.56 -14.55 6.02
N VAL A 160 2.90 -14.08 4.83
CA VAL A 160 4.15 -14.39 4.16
C VAL A 160 4.94 -13.12 3.92
N ILE A 161 6.19 -13.11 4.40
CA ILE A 161 7.10 -11.99 4.22
C ILE A 161 7.38 -11.79 2.73
N ALA A 162 7.31 -10.55 2.31
CA ALA A 162 7.53 -10.17 0.92
C ALA A 162 8.97 -10.42 0.45
N ARG A 163 9.10 -10.60 -0.86
CA ARG A 163 10.39 -10.86 -1.51
C ARG A 163 11.47 -9.84 -1.13
N THR A 164 11.13 -8.54 -1.07
CA THR A 164 12.12 -7.48 -0.83
C THR A 164 12.85 -7.68 0.49
N SER A 165 12.13 -7.98 1.57
CA SER A 165 12.74 -8.31 2.86
C SER A 165 13.42 -9.67 2.86
N ALA A 166 12.83 -10.70 2.25
CA ALA A 166 13.42 -12.02 2.20
C ALA A 166 14.79 -12.01 1.50
N MET A 167 14.94 -11.25 0.40
CA MET A 167 16.18 -11.18 -0.38
C MET A 167 17.34 -10.48 0.33
N GLN A 168 17.09 -9.73 1.41
CA GLN A 168 18.16 -9.15 2.24
C GLN A 168 18.98 -10.22 3.00
N TYR A 169 18.42 -11.41 3.14
CA TYR A 169 19.06 -12.53 3.83
C TYR A 169 19.75 -13.52 2.88
N ARG A 170 20.00 -13.12 1.62
CA ARG A 170 20.80 -13.92 0.70
C ARG A 170 22.21 -14.07 1.24
N SER A 171 22.67 -15.32 1.39
CA SER A 171 24.01 -15.67 1.89
C SER A 171 24.30 -15.00 3.24
N THR A 172 23.32 -14.90 4.11
CA THR A 172 23.46 -14.34 5.45
C THR A 172 24.16 -15.35 6.38
N ASP A 173 25.00 -14.85 7.28
CA ASP A 173 25.60 -15.65 8.36
C ASP A 173 24.73 -15.68 9.62
N LYS A 174 23.55 -15.04 9.59
CA LYS A 174 22.62 -14.99 10.71
C LYS A 174 21.95 -16.35 10.91
N SER A 175 21.74 -16.74 12.17
CA SER A 175 20.95 -17.94 12.49
C SER A 175 19.47 -17.75 12.12
N VAL A 176 18.75 -18.87 11.97
CA VAL A 176 17.30 -18.86 11.71
C VAL A 176 16.55 -18.07 12.79
N ARG A 177 16.98 -18.19 14.05
CA ARG A 177 16.42 -17.44 15.18
C ARG A 177 16.60 -15.93 15.01
N GLN A 178 17.80 -15.48 14.61
CA GLN A 178 18.05 -14.05 14.38
C GLN A 178 17.20 -13.51 13.23
N VAL A 179 17.17 -14.22 12.10
CA VAL A 179 16.32 -13.86 10.95
C VAL A 179 14.85 -13.80 11.36
N GLY A 180 14.39 -14.80 12.11
CA GLY A 180 13.01 -14.88 12.57
C GLY A 180 12.62 -13.73 13.50
N GLN A 181 13.53 -13.32 14.40
CA GLN A 181 13.31 -12.17 15.30
C GLN A 181 13.25 -10.85 14.54
N GLU A 182 14.18 -10.62 13.60
CA GLU A 182 14.23 -9.41 12.80
C GLU A 182 13.00 -9.23 11.88
N LEU A 183 12.49 -10.34 11.33
CA LEU A 183 11.32 -10.34 10.46
C LEU A 183 10.00 -10.55 11.20
N GLY A 184 10.03 -10.90 12.49
CA GLY A 184 8.82 -11.18 13.27
C GLY A 184 8.07 -12.42 12.79
N VAL A 185 8.79 -13.48 12.34
CA VAL A 185 8.18 -14.70 11.81
C VAL A 185 8.32 -15.88 12.75
N SER A 186 7.36 -16.83 12.66
CA SER A 186 7.36 -18.06 13.44
C SER A 186 8.05 -19.21 12.70
N TYR A 187 8.10 -19.15 11.37
CA TYR A 187 8.65 -20.20 10.52
C TYR A 187 9.52 -19.63 9.41
N VAL A 188 10.54 -20.40 9.06
CA VAL A 188 11.45 -20.14 7.95
C VAL A 188 11.39 -21.33 6.98
N LEU A 189 11.10 -21.04 5.71
CA LEU A 189 11.28 -21.99 4.61
C LEU A 189 12.57 -21.63 3.89
N GLU A 190 13.52 -22.55 3.88
CA GLU A 190 14.77 -22.39 3.15
C GLU A 190 15.03 -23.59 2.25
N GLY A 191 15.99 -23.48 1.36
CA GLY A 191 16.32 -24.56 0.47
C GLY A 191 17.29 -24.21 -0.63
N SER A 192 17.39 -25.10 -1.59
CA SER A 192 18.26 -24.95 -2.74
C SER A 192 17.59 -25.39 -4.04
N VAL A 193 18.03 -24.82 -5.15
CA VAL A 193 17.56 -25.17 -6.48
C VAL A 193 18.74 -25.58 -7.35
N ARG A 194 18.64 -26.74 -7.97
CA ARG A 194 19.60 -27.22 -8.97
C ARG A 194 18.89 -27.50 -10.28
N ARG A 195 19.38 -26.89 -11.34
CA ARG A 195 18.91 -27.13 -12.70
C ARG A 195 19.98 -27.85 -13.52
N ALA A 196 19.58 -28.89 -14.23
CA ALA A 196 20.43 -29.62 -15.19
C ALA A 196 19.61 -29.87 -16.46
N GLY A 197 19.83 -29.04 -17.49
CA GLY A 197 19.02 -29.05 -18.72
C GLY A 197 17.54 -28.78 -18.45
N HIS A 198 16.70 -29.79 -18.72
CA HIS A 198 15.24 -29.71 -18.50
C HIS A 198 14.80 -30.26 -17.11
N ARG A 199 15.71 -30.75 -16.29
CA ARG A 199 15.39 -31.26 -14.94
C ARG A 199 15.67 -30.20 -13.89
N VAL A 200 14.76 -30.07 -12.95
CA VAL A 200 14.87 -29.17 -11.79
C VAL A 200 14.72 -30.01 -10.52
N ARG A 201 15.67 -29.84 -9.62
CA ARG A 201 15.61 -30.39 -8.25
C ARG A 201 15.50 -29.23 -7.28
N ILE A 202 14.51 -29.28 -6.39
CA ILE A 202 14.35 -28.37 -5.25
C ILE A 202 14.52 -29.21 -3.98
N ALA A 203 15.47 -28.82 -3.11
CA ALA A 203 15.51 -29.24 -1.73
C ALA A 203 14.89 -28.13 -0.89
N ALA A 204 13.91 -28.45 -0.07
CA ALA A 204 13.23 -27.48 0.79
C ALA A 204 13.11 -28.03 2.20
N GLN A 205 13.26 -27.16 3.20
CA GLN A 205 13.08 -27.48 4.60
C GLN A 205 12.36 -26.36 5.34
N LEU A 206 11.49 -26.74 6.26
CA LEU A 206 10.72 -25.84 7.11
C LEU A 206 11.26 -25.91 8.53
N ILE A 207 11.61 -24.77 9.09
CA ILE A 207 12.24 -24.64 10.40
C ILE A 207 11.34 -23.76 11.29
N GLN A 208 11.09 -24.20 12.51
CA GLN A 208 10.43 -23.41 13.54
C GLN A 208 11.46 -22.50 14.21
N VAL A 209 11.16 -21.19 14.27
CA VAL A 209 12.12 -20.18 14.76
C VAL A 209 12.39 -20.29 16.26
N SER A 210 11.39 -20.68 17.07
CA SER A 210 11.47 -20.64 18.53
C SER A 210 12.59 -21.54 19.11
N ASP A 211 12.81 -22.70 18.50
CA ASP A 211 13.75 -23.72 18.94
C ASP A 211 14.67 -24.25 17.84
N GLU A 212 14.58 -23.66 16.64
CA GLU A 212 15.32 -24.04 15.44
C GLU A 212 15.09 -25.50 15.01
N THR A 213 13.92 -26.07 15.38
CA THR A 213 13.56 -27.45 15.02
C THR A 213 13.19 -27.52 13.53
N HIS A 214 13.81 -28.49 12.84
CA HIS A 214 13.45 -28.85 11.47
C HIS A 214 12.15 -29.66 11.48
N LEU A 215 11.04 -29.02 11.14
CA LEU A 215 9.72 -29.67 11.12
C LEU A 215 9.56 -30.62 9.93
N TRP A 216 10.24 -30.30 8.84
CA TRP A 216 10.13 -31.04 7.59
C TRP A 216 11.30 -30.70 6.68
N ALA A 217 11.79 -31.70 5.92
CA ALA A 217 12.76 -31.55 4.85
C ALA A 217 12.49 -32.58 3.74
N GLN A 218 12.47 -32.13 2.49
CA GLN A 218 12.21 -33.03 1.36
C GLN A 218 12.88 -32.53 0.06
N ASN A 219 13.24 -33.49 -0.78
CA ASN A 219 13.76 -33.23 -2.13
C ASN A 219 12.68 -33.56 -3.15
N TYR A 220 12.51 -32.65 -4.11
CA TYR A 220 11.61 -32.80 -5.24
C TYR A 220 12.40 -32.73 -6.53
N GLU A 221 12.10 -33.60 -7.48
CA GLU A 221 12.71 -33.58 -8.81
C GLU A 221 11.63 -33.75 -9.87
N ARG A 222 11.59 -32.83 -10.83
CA ARG A 222 10.60 -32.79 -11.92
C ARG A 222 11.26 -32.25 -13.21
N ASN A 223 10.54 -32.39 -14.32
CA ASN A 223 10.86 -31.64 -15.52
C ASN A 223 10.48 -30.18 -15.36
N LEU A 224 11.16 -29.27 -16.07
CA LEU A 224 10.90 -27.84 -15.98
C LEU A 224 9.46 -27.47 -16.37
N GLY A 225 8.83 -28.22 -17.29
CA GLY A 225 7.42 -28.04 -17.64
C GLY A 225 6.46 -28.30 -16.47
N ASP A 226 6.86 -29.12 -15.51
CA ASP A 226 6.06 -29.50 -14.33
C ASP A 226 6.44 -28.69 -13.08
N ILE A 227 7.19 -27.59 -13.23
CA ILE A 227 7.71 -26.80 -12.11
C ILE A 227 6.60 -26.24 -11.21
N LEU A 228 5.46 -25.86 -11.80
CA LEU A 228 4.33 -25.34 -11.05
C LEU A 228 3.69 -26.43 -10.16
N ALA A 229 3.63 -27.68 -10.61
CA ALA A 229 3.18 -28.81 -9.81
C ALA A 229 4.16 -29.07 -8.64
N LEU A 230 5.48 -29.00 -8.91
CA LEU A 230 6.49 -29.14 -7.86
C LEU A 230 6.33 -28.05 -6.78
N GLN A 231 6.13 -26.82 -7.17
CA GLN A 231 5.90 -25.71 -6.22
C GLN A 231 4.60 -25.90 -5.43
N SER A 232 3.55 -26.48 -6.03
CA SER A 232 2.31 -26.84 -5.32
C SER A 232 2.56 -27.93 -4.27
N ASP A 233 3.33 -28.96 -4.62
CA ASP A 233 3.70 -30.04 -3.67
C ASP A 233 4.41 -29.48 -2.43
N VAL A 234 5.37 -28.56 -2.62
CA VAL A 234 6.07 -27.88 -1.51
C VAL A 234 5.11 -27.06 -0.68
N ALA A 235 4.24 -26.26 -1.31
CA ALA A 235 3.29 -25.41 -0.61
C ALA A 235 2.28 -26.22 0.22
N GLN A 236 1.78 -27.35 -0.29
CA GLN A 236 0.92 -28.26 0.45
C GLN A 236 1.64 -28.90 1.64
N ALA A 237 2.91 -29.30 1.46
CA ALA A 237 3.71 -29.86 2.54
C ALA A 237 3.92 -28.84 3.66
N VAL A 238 4.26 -27.58 3.32
CA VAL A 238 4.38 -26.48 4.30
C VAL A 238 3.07 -26.27 5.05
N ALA A 239 1.93 -26.13 4.34
CA ALA A 239 0.63 -25.93 4.95
C ALA A 239 0.28 -27.06 5.96
N LYS A 240 0.57 -28.30 5.59
CA LYS A 240 0.36 -29.46 6.46
C LYS A 240 1.22 -29.40 7.73
N GLN A 241 2.48 -29.02 7.62
CA GLN A 241 3.41 -28.99 8.78
C GLN A 241 3.03 -27.87 9.77
N ILE A 242 2.62 -26.71 9.31
CA ILE A 242 2.13 -25.63 10.18
C ILE A 242 0.67 -25.81 10.62
N LYS A 243 0.07 -26.96 10.33
CA LYS A 243 -1.33 -27.31 10.65
C LYS A 243 -2.35 -26.30 10.12
N LEU A 244 -2.07 -25.74 8.97
CA LEU A 244 -2.98 -24.84 8.28
C LEU A 244 -4.10 -25.65 7.62
N LYS A 245 -5.36 -25.38 8.02
CA LYS A 245 -6.52 -25.96 7.34
C LYS A 245 -6.78 -25.15 6.06
N LEU A 246 -6.63 -25.79 4.91
CA LEU A 246 -6.95 -25.21 3.61
C LEU A 246 -8.46 -25.33 3.34
N ALA A 247 -9.03 -24.36 2.63
CA ALA A 247 -10.38 -24.47 2.11
C ALA A 247 -10.40 -25.41 0.89
N PRO A 248 -11.53 -26.09 0.58
CA PRO A 248 -11.60 -26.98 -0.57
C PRO A 248 -11.16 -26.33 -1.89
N GLN A 249 -11.49 -25.04 -2.11
CA GLN A 249 -11.07 -24.28 -3.30
C GLN A 249 -9.56 -24.06 -3.34
N GLU A 250 -8.90 -23.92 -2.20
CA GLU A 250 -7.44 -23.77 -2.10
C GLU A 250 -6.74 -25.08 -2.42
N GLU A 251 -7.27 -26.21 -1.93
CA GLU A 251 -6.77 -27.54 -2.26
C GLU A 251 -6.93 -27.84 -3.75
N GLU A 252 -8.10 -27.55 -4.32
CA GLU A 252 -8.36 -27.72 -5.76
C GLU A 252 -7.40 -26.87 -6.61
N ARG A 253 -7.16 -25.61 -6.21
CA ARG A 253 -6.23 -24.70 -6.90
C ARG A 253 -4.77 -25.17 -6.84
N LEU A 254 -4.34 -25.78 -5.73
CA LEU A 254 -3.01 -26.40 -5.64
C LEU A 254 -2.91 -27.66 -6.50
N ALA A 255 -3.98 -28.44 -6.58
CA ALA A 255 -4.02 -29.67 -7.39
C ALA A 255 -4.12 -29.38 -8.90
N SER A 256 -4.67 -28.23 -9.31
CA SER A 256 -4.90 -27.86 -10.72
C SER A 256 -3.71 -27.16 -11.40
N ALA A 257 -2.48 -27.35 -10.87
CA ALA A 257 -1.28 -26.79 -11.47
C ALA A 257 -1.08 -27.31 -12.91
N VAL A 258 -1.25 -26.41 -13.89
CA VAL A 258 -1.11 -26.72 -15.32
C VAL A 258 0.37 -26.69 -15.71
N ALA A 259 0.79 -27.61 -16.58
CA ALA A 259 2.12 -27.59 -17.16
C ALA A 259 2.35 -26.27 -17.93
N VAL A 260 3.53 -25.72 -17.82
CA VAL A 260 3.93 -24.48 -18.49
C VAL A 260 4.98 -24.76 -19.58
N ASP A 261 4.94 -23.98 -20.68
CA ASP A 261 6.03 -24.02 -21.66
C ASP A 261 7.35 -23.62 -20.97
N PRO A 262 8.36 -24.49 -20.96
CA PRO A 262 9.62 -24.23 -20.24
C PRO A 262 10.32 -22.94 -20.70
N THR A 263 10.22 -22.60 -21.99
CA THR A 263 10.85 -21.39 -22.55
C THR A 263 10.08 -20.13 -22.15
N ALA A 264 8.74 -20.21 -22.10
CA ALA A 264 7.89 -19.12 -21.60
C ALA A 264 8.15 -18.86 -20.12
N TYR A 265 8.19 -19.92 -19.31
CA TYR A 265 8.49 -19.83 -17.88
C TYR A 265 9.86 -19.20 -17.61
N GLU A 266 10.89 -19.65 -18.33
CA GLU A 266 12.25 -19.11 -18.20
C GLU A 266 12.31 -17.62 -18.58
N ALA A 267 11.68 -17.24 -19.68
CA ALA A 267 11.59 -15.83 -20.08
C ALA A 267 10.84 -14.99 -19.02
N TYR A 268 9.75 -15.50 -18.47
CA TYR A 268 9.01 -14.84 -17.38
C TYR A 268 9.91 -14.62 -16.15
N LEU A 269 10.64 -15.62 -15.68
CA LEU A 269 11.55 -15.47 -14.54
C LEU A 269 12.65 -14.43 -14.80
N GLN A 270 13.21 -14.40 -16.02
CA GLN A 270 14.18 -13.38 -16.42
C GLN A 270 13.56 -11.98 -16.40
N GLY A 271 12.32 -11.85 -16.88
CA GLY A 271 11.55 -10.60 -16.81
C GLY A 271 11.35 -10.13 -15.37
N ARG A 272 10.93 -11.03 -14.47
CA ARG A 272 10.75 -10.74 -13.03
C ARG A 272 12.06 -10.32 -12.37
N TYR A 273 13.12 -11.07 -12.59
CA TYR A 273 14.45 -10.76 -12.07
C TYR A 273 14.91 -9.35 -12.46
N LEU A 274 14.81 -9.01 -13.74
CA LEU A 274 15.20 -7.70 -14.26
C LEU A 274 14.33 -6.57 -13.71
N LEU A 275 13.01 -6.78 -13.63
CA LEU A 275 12.09 -5.79 -13.07
C LEU A 275 12.41 -5.47 -11.61
N ASN A 276 12.80 -6.49 -10.83
CA ASN A 276 13.15 -6.36 -9.42
C ASN A 276 14.46 -5.61 -9.17
N LEU A 277 15.35 -5.50 -10.17
CA LEU A 277 16.58 -4.68 -10.05
C LEU A 277 16.30 -3.17 -9.98
N ARG A 278 15.10 -2.73 -10.36
CA ARG A 278 14.67 -1.33 -10.26
C ARG A 278 15.65 -0.32 -10.89
N THR A 279 16.35 -0.72 -11.95
CA THR A 279 17.18 0.18 -12.77
C THR A 279 16.54 0.39 -14.14
N LEU A 280 16.77 1.55 -14.76
CA LEU A 280 16.16 1.88 -16.06
C LEU A 280 16.45 0.81 -17.13
N GLY A 281 17.73 0.46 -17.31
CA GLY A 281 18.12 -0.53 -18.31
C GLY A 281 17.57 -1.93 -18.05
N ALA A 282 17.44 -2.34 -16.77
CA ALA A 282 16.84 -3.61 -16.40
C ALA A 282 15.33 -3.60 -16.63
N SER A 283 14.64 -2.52 -16.28
CA SER A 283 13.19 -2.38 -16.50
C SER A 283 12.84 -2.35 -18.00
N GLN A 284 13.66 -1.75 -18.84
CA GLN A 284 13.49 -1.83 -20.31
C GLN A 284 13.64 -3.26 -20.82
N LYS A 285 14.66 -3.99 -20.33
CA LYS A 285 14.88 -5.39 -20.73
C LYS A 285 13.78 -6.31 -20.21
N SER A 286 13.18 -6.02 -19.04
CA SER A 286 12.09 -6.82 -18.49
C SER A 286 10.88 -6.86 -19.43
N VAL A 287 10.55 -5.74 -20.11
CA VAL A 287 9.50 -5.68 -21.13
C VAL A 287 9.77 -6.71 -22.24
N LEU A 288 10.99 -6.75 -22.77
CA LEU A 288 11.36 -7.69 -23.85
C LEU A 288 11.23 -9.16 -23.43
N PHE A 289 11.57 -9.47 -22.17
CA PHE A 289 11.47 -10.83 -21.67
C PHE A 289 10.02 -11.26 -21.41
N PHE A 290 9.16 -10.37 -20.91
CA PHE A 290 7.74 -10.68 -20.80
C PHE A 290 7.08 -10.81 -22.18
N GLU A 291 7.42 -9.98 -23.15
CA GLU A 291 6.96 -10.13 -24.53
C GLU A 291 7.40 -11.45 -25.14
N LYS A 292 8.66 -11.90 -24.88
CA LYS A 292 9.16 -13.21 -25.29
C LYS A 292 8.37 -14.35 -24.64
N ALA A 293 8.05 -14.25 -23.35
CA ALA A 293 7.24 -15.24 -22.66
C ALA A 293 5.83 -15.35 -23.28
N ILE A 294 5.20 -14.22 -23.57
CA ILE A 294 3.88 -14.11 -24.21
C ILE A 294 3.90 -14.66 -25.64
N GLN A 295 4.98 -14.42 -26.38
CA GLN A 295 5.12 -14.96 -27.74
C GLN A 295 5.21 -16.49 -27.75
N ARG A 296 5.85 -17.09 -26.75
CA ARG A 296 5.99 -18.54 -26.61
C ARG A 296 4.71 -19.19 -26.08
N ASP A 297 4.06 -18.57 -25.10
CA ASP A 297 2.78 -19.01 -24.57
C ASP A 297 1.82 -17.81 -24.44
N PRO A 298 0.95 -17.60 -25.45
CA PRO A 298 -0.02 -16.52 -25.42
C PRO A 298 -1.11 -16.64 -24.34
N GLN A 299 -1.21 -17.78 -23.65
CA GLN A 299 -2.13 -18.00 -22.54
C GLN A 299 -1.46 -17.83 -21.17
N TYR A 300 -0.18 -17.51 -21.11
CA TYR A 300 0.56 -17.36 -19.87
C TYR A 300 0.22 -16.02 -19.17
N SER A 301 -0.87 -16.01 -18.41
CA SER A 301 -1.50 -14.81 -17.83
C SER A 301 -0.57 -13.95 -16.96
N VAL A 302 0.29 -14.58 -16.13
CA VAL A 302 1.23 -13.86 -15.24
C VAL A 302 2.29 -13.08 -15.99
N ALA A 303 2.64 -13.49 -17.24
CA ALA A 303 3.56 -12.73 -18.07
C ALA A 303 2.97 -11.39 -18.51
N TYR A 304 1.66 -11.34 -18.79
CA TYR A 304 0.96 -10.08 -19.08
C TYR A 304 0.87 -9.17 -17.85
N ALA A 305 0.69 -9.74 -16.65
CA ALA A 305 0.72 -8.95 -15.41
C ALA A 305 2.12 -8.33 -15.18
N GLY A 306 3.19 -9.12 -15.39
CA GLY A 306 4.58 -8.62 -15.32
C GLY A 306 4.89 -7.55 -16.36
N LEU A 307 4.35 -7.68 -17.58
CA LEU A 307 4.46 -6.66 -18.62
C LEU A 307 3.78 -5.36 -18.23
N ALA A 308 2.59 -5.43 -17.62
CA ALA A 308 1.88 -4.26 -17.12
C ALA A 308 2.67 -3.54 -16.02
N ASP A 309 3.22 -4.27 -15.06
CA ASP A 309 4.07 -3.75 -13.99
C ASP A 309 5.35 -3.08 -14.54
N SER A 310 5.97 -3.68 -15.58
CA SER A 310 7.14 -3.10 -16.26
C SER A 310 6.85 -1.73 -16.88
N TYR A 311 5.71 -1.57 -17.57
CA TYR A 311 5.35 -0.27 -18.13
C TYR A 311 5.09 0.80 -17.07
N LEU A 312 4.50 0.43 -15.92
CA LEU A 312 4.27 1.35 -14.82
C LEU A 312 5.55 1.69 -14.08
N THR A 313 6.46 0.74 -13.91
CA THR A 313 7.80 0.99 -13.37
C THR A 313 8.58 1.99 -14.23
N LEU A 314 8.52 1.86 -15.56
CA LEU A 314 9.13 2.83 -16.49
C LEU A 314 8.47 4.21 -16.42
N LEU A 315 7.16 4.28 -16.14
CA LEU A 315 6.46 5.53 -15.85
C LEU A 315 6.96 6.18 -14.57
N ASP A 316 7.05 5.42 -13.47
CA ASP A 316 7.52 5.93 -12.18
C ASP A 316 8.96 6.46 -12.24
N MET A 317 9.78 5.86 -13.10
CA MET A 317 11.13 6.32 -13.40
C MET A 317 11.17 7.55 -14.34
N GLY A 318 10.02 8.03 -14.81
CA GLY A 318 9.92 9.17 -15.72
C GLY A 318 10.39 8.89 -17.15
N TYR A 319 10.56 7.61 -17.52
CA TYR A 319 11.05 7.22 -18.85
C TYR A 319 9.93 7.16 -19.90
N LEU A 320 8.76 6.64 -19.54
CA LEU A 320 7.60 6.61 -20.42
C LEU A 320 6.61 7.73 -20.09
N PRO A 321 6.04 8.39 -21.10
CA PRO A 321 4.96 9.35 -20.87
C PRO A 321 3.74 8.65 -20.24
N THR A 322 3.10 9.32 -19.27
CA THR A 322 1.97 8.76 -18.50
C THR A 322 0.89 8.15 -19.39
N ARG A 323 0.48 8.87 -20.44
CA ARG A 323 -0.59 8.41 -21.35
C ARG A 323 -0.23 7.12 -22.10
N GLU A 324 1.01 6.98 -22.50
CA GLU A 324 1.50 5.78 -23.21
C GLU A 324 1.61 4.61 -22.25
N ALA A 325 2.29 4.81 -21.12
CA ALA A 325 2.53 3.78 -20.12
C ALA A 325 1.21 3.22 -19.57
N THR A 326 0.27 4.08 -19.15
CA THR A 326 -1.03 3.64 -18.61
C THR A 326 -1.87 2.92 -19.65
N LYS A 327 -1.83 3.34 -20.93
CA LYS A 327 -2.53 2.65 -22.03
C LYS A 327 -1.99 1.24 -22.20
N LYS A 328 -0.65 1.07 -22.30
CA LYS A 328 0.01 -0.23 -22.47
C LYS A 328 -0.21 -1.12 -21.26
N ALA A 329 -0.03 -0.60 -20.05
CA ALA A 329 -0.22 -1.33 -18.80
C ALA A 329 -1.66 -1.84 -18.66
N LYS A 330 -2.67 -0.99 -18.88
CA LYS A 330 -4.08 -1.41 -18.82
C LYS A 330 -4.44 -2.45 -19.88
N ALA A 331 -3.87 -2.37 -21.07
CA ALA A 331 -4.10 -3.37 -22.12
C ALA A 331 -3.55 -4.74 -21.69
N ALA A 332 -2.32 -4.77 -21.17
CA ALA A 332 -1.68 -5.99 -20.68
C ALA A 332 -2.42 -6.57 -19.45
N ALA A 333 -2.70 -5.76 -18.42
CA ALA A 333 -3.39 -6.20 -17.22
C ALA A 333 -4.80 -6.76 -17.53
N ARG A 334 -5.58 -6.11 -18.39
CA ARG A 334 -6.88 -6.62 -18.83
C ARG A 334 -6.77 -7.94 -19.61
N LYS A 335 -5.69 -8.13 -20.38
CA LYS A 335 -5.45 -9.41 -21.08
C LYS A 335 -5.13 -10.50 -20.06
N ALA A 336 -4.32 -10.23 -19.03
CA ALA A 336 -4.06 -11.13 -17.92
C ALA A 336 -5.36 -11.57 -17.22
N LEU A 337 -6.22 -10.61 -16.86
CA LEU A 337 -7.49 -10.86 -16.15
C LEU A 337 -8.55 -11.60 -16.97
N ARG A 338 -8.51 -11.53 -18.30
CA ARG A 338 -9.38 -12.37 -19.14
C ARG A 338 -9.00 -13.85 -19.11
N MET A 339 -7.78 -14.17 -18.77
CA MET A 339 -7.27 -15.55 -18.69
C MET A 339 -7.30 -16.08 -17.25
N ASP A 340 -7.03 -15.19 -16.27
CA ASP A 340 -7.06 -15.50 -14.85
C ASP A 340 -7.53 -14.27 -14.06
N GLU A 341 -8.79 -14.26 -13.66
CA GLU A 341 -9.44 -13.18 -12.91
C GLU A 341 -8.96 -13.10 -11.44
N THR A 342 -8.15 -14.03 -10.98
CA THR A 342 -7.64 -14.08 -9.59
C THR A 342 -6.28 -13.40 -9.41
N LEU A 343 -5.72 -12.80 -10.45
CA LEU A 343 -4.40 -12.16 -10.42
C LEU A 343 -4.42 -10.79 -9.71
N ALA A 344 -4.10 -10.78 -8.44
CA ALA A 344 -3.98 -9.55 -7.63
C ALA A 344 -2.98 -8.55 -8.24
N GLU A 345 -1.91 -9.05 -8.85
CA GLU A 345 -0.87 -8.27 -9.54
C GLU A 345 -1.45 -7.44 -10.70
N ALA A 346 -2.34 -8.04 -11.48
CA ALA A 346 -2.98 -7.37 -12.61
C ALA A 346 -3.98 -6.30 -12.16
N TYR A 347 -4.76 -6.55 -11.11
CA TYR A 347 -5.62 -5.54 -10.49
C TYR A 347 -4.79 -4.39 -9.90
N THR A 348 -3.67 -4.69 -9.25
CA THR A 348 -2.77 -3.66 -8.73
C THR A 348 -2.24 -2.77 -9.85
N SER A 349 -1.83 -3.36 -10.98
CA SER A 349 -1.40 -2.60 -12.16
C SER A 349 -2.51 -1.74 -12.76
N LEU A 350 -3.77 -2.22 -12.79
CA LEU A 350 -4.92 -1.40 -13.21
C LEU A 350 -5.14 -0.22 -12.24
N GLY A 351 -5.12 -0.49 -10.94
CA GLY A 351 -5.25 0.54 -9.90
C GLY A 351 -4.17 1.62 -10.03
N HIS A 352 -2.91 1.21 -10.22
CA HIS A 352 -1.78 2.10 -10.39
C HIS A 352 -1.89 2.95 -11.68
N ALA A 353 -2.31 2.36 -12.79
CA ALA A 353 -2.56 3.10 -14.02
C ALA A 353 -3.70 4.14 -13.85
N HIS A 354 -4.80 3.77 -13.19
CA HIS A 354 -5.91 4.68 -12.89
C HIS A 354 -5.50 5.80 -11.92
N PHE A 355 -4.63 5.53 -10.95
CA PHE A 355 -4.06 6.52 -10.05
C PHE A 355 -3.32 7.63 -10.82
N HIS A 356 -2.47 7.27 -11.76
CA HIS A 356 -1.77 8.24 -12.63
C HIS A 356 -2.68 8.96 -13.63
N GLU A 357 -3.86 8.42 -13.90
CA GLU A 357 -4.89 9.08 -14.71
C GLU A 357 -5.82 9.99 -13.88
N PHE A 358 -5.62 10.07 -12.57
CA PHE A 358 -6.47 10.79 -11.61
C PHE A 358 -7.91 10.24 -11.56
N ASN A 359 -8.07 8.95 -11.85
CA ASN A 359 -9.33 8.23 -11.71
C ASN A 359 -9.38 7.50 -10.37
N TRP A 360 -9.58 8.28 -9.31
CA TRP A 360 -9.47 7.84 -7.93
C TRP A 360 -10.43 6.70 -7.56
N GLN A 361 -11.67 6.79 -8.07
CA GLN A 361 -12.69 5.77 -7.79
C GLN A 361 -12.32 4.42 -8.40
N ALA A 362 -11.88 4.41 -9.66
CA ALA A 362 -11.43 3.19 -10.31
C ALA A 362 -10.15 2.65 -9.63
N ALA A 363 -9.16 3.51 -9.35
CA ALA A 363 -7.95 3.10 -8.65
C ALA A 363 -8.26 2.42 -7.31
N GLY A 364 -9.09 3.05 -6.48
CA GLY A 364 -9.47 2.48 -5.17
C GLY A 364 -10.27 1.17 -5.28
N ARG A 365 -11.07 0.99 -6.34
CA ARG A 365 -11.78 -0.27 -6.58
C ARG A 365 -10.83 -1.39 -6.96
N GLU A 366 -9.92 -1.15 -7.90
CA GLU A 366 -8.96 -2.15 -8.36
C GLU A 366 -7.97 -2.56 -7.26
N PHE A 367 -7.48 -1.61 -6.45
CA PHE A 367 -6.60 -1.93 -5.31
C PHE A 367 -7.32 -2.78 -4.26
N ARG A 368 -8.58 -2.46 -3.92
CA ARG A 368 -9.36 -3.29 -2.99
C ARG A 368 -9.55 -4.71 -3.52
N GLN A 369 -9.89 -4.86 -4.81
CA GLN A 369 -10.02 -6.17 -5.43
C GLN A 369 -8.71 -6.96 -5.35
N ALA A 370 -7.56 -6.32 -5.58
CA ALA A 370 -6.25 -6.95 -5.42
C ALA A 370 -6.00 -7.44 -3.98
N ILE A 371 -6.33 -6.60 -2.99
CA ILE A 371 -6.19 -6.92 -1.56
C ILE A 371 -7.14 -8.06 -1.14
N ASP A 372 -8.38 -8.06 -1.65
CA ASP A 372 -9.35 -9.12 -1.35
C ASP A 372 -8.90 -10.47 -1.92
N LEU A 373 -8.25 -10.47 -3.11
CA LEU A 373 -7.72 -11.68 -3.74
C LEU A 373 -6.41 -12.18 -3.08
N ASN A 374 -5.53 -11.27 -2.69
CA ASN A 374 -4.27 -11.62 -2.03
C ASN A 374 -3.88 -10.55 -1.00
N PRO A 375 -4.35 -10.70 0.25
CA PRO A 375 -3.99 -9.78 1.34
C PRO A 375 -2.50 -9.75 1.71
N ASN A 376 -1.71 -10.69 1.23
CA ASN A 376 -0.25 -10.71 1.43
C ASN A 376 0.51 -9.99 0.30
N TYR A 377 -0.18 -9.46 -0.71
CA TYR A 377 0.47 -8.75 -1.81
C TYR A 377 0.79 -7.30 -1.42
N THR A 378 1.99 -7.08 -0.89
CA THR A 378 2.46 -5.81 -0.33
C THR A 378 2.31 -4.61 -1.27
N ASN A 379 2.52 -4.81 -2.58
CA ASN A 379 2.40 -3.73 -3.56
C ASN A 379 0.97 -3.18 -3.66
N ALA A 380 -0.06 -4.02 -3.47
CA ALA A 380 -1.45 -3.56 -3.46
C ALA A 380 -1.69 -2.58 -2.29
N HIS A 381 -1.24 -2.92 -1.09
CA HIS A 381 -1.33 -2.07 0.10
C HIS A 381 -0.49 -0.79 -0.06
N PHE A 382 0.72 -0.91 -0.60
CA PHE A 382 1.62 0.20 -0.88
C PHE A 382 0.95 1.25 -1.78
N TYR A 383 0.47 0.84 -2.96
CA TYR A 383 -0.16 1.78 -3.90
C TYR A 383 -1.55 2.24 -3.42
N TYR A 384 -2.28 1.39 -2.70
CA TYR A 384 -3.57 1.78 -2.14
C TYR A 384 -3.41 2.84 -1.06
N SER A 385 -2.41 2.75 -0.19
CA SER A 385 -2.09 3.80 0.80
C SER A 385 -1.81 5.15 0.13
N ASN A 386 -1.09 5.15 -1.00
CA ASN A 386 -0.84 6.36 -1.78
C ASN A 386 -2.13 6.92 -2.43
N CYS A 387 -3.04 6.06 -2.87
CA CYS A 387 -4.34 6.48 -3.38
C CYS A 387 -5.22 7.08 -2.25
N LEU A 388 -5.25 6.45 -1.09
CA LEU A 388 -6.03 6.88 0.07
C LEU A 388 -5.57 8.23 0.61
N ILE A 389 -4.26 8.44 0.76
CA ILE A 389 -3.73 9.74 1.22
C ILE A 389 -4.05 10.85 0.22
N ALA A 390 -3.94 10.58 -1.08
CA ALA A 390 -4.25 11.55 -2.13
C ALA A 390 -5.71 12.04 -2.05
N VAL A 391 -6.65 11.15 -1.73
CA VAL A 391 -8.08 11.47 -1.60
C VAL A 391 -8.49 11.90 -0.18
N GLY A 392 -7.55 12.04 0.74
CA GLY A 392 -7.79 12.55 2.11
C GLY A 392 -8.30 11.51 3.11
N ARG A 393 -8.25 10.21 2.80
CA ARG A 393 -8.59 9.11 3.72
C ARG A 393 -7.37 8.73 4.57
N LEU A 394 -7.02 9.64 5.51
CA LEU A 394 -5.72 9.64 6.18
C LEU A 394 -5.48 8.42 7.05
N ASP A 395 -6.44 8.07 7.93
CA ASP A 395 -6.31 6.93 8.86
C ASP A 395 -6.17 5.61 8.11
N GLU A 396 -6.96 5.44 7.03
CA GLU A 396 -6.90 4.25 6.19
C GLU A 396 -5.57 4.18 5.40
N ALA A 397 -5.06 5.31 4.94
CA ALA A 397 -3.75 5.37 4.29
C ALA A 397 -2.64 4.91 5.23
N ILE A 398 -2.67 5.35 6.50
CA ILE A 398 -1.71 4.94 7.53
C ILE A 398 -1.84 3.43 7.81
N ALA A 399 -3.07 2.92 7.93
CA ALA A 399 -3.32 1.50 8.20
C ALA A 399 -2.76 0.61 7.07
N GLU A 400 -3.04 0.96 5.81
CA GLU A 400 -2.52 0.23 4.64
C GLU A 400 -0.99 0.30 4.51
N ALA A 401 -0.40 1.47 4.77
CA ALA A 401 1.05 1.64 4.75
C ALA A 401 1.73 0.82 5.87
N ARG A 402 1.18 0.80 7.08
CA ARG A 402 1.67 -0.04 8.19
C ARG A 402 1.54 -1.52 7.88
N TYR A 403 0.43 -1.93 7.26
CA TYR A 403 0.24 -3.32 6.87
C TYR A 403 1.24 -3.75 5.79
N SER A 404 1.47 -2.90 4.77
CA SER A 404 2.52 -3.13 3.77
C SER A 404 3.91 -3.31 4.42
N GLN A 405 4.25 -2.46 5.41
CA GLN A 405 5.53 -2.58 6.12
C GLN A 405 5.59 -3.83 7.00
N ALA A 406 4.49 -4.25 7.63
CA ALA A 406 4.47 -5.47 8.44
C ALA A 406 4.75 -6.73 7.60
N LEU A 407 4.33 -6.75 6.33
CA LEU A 407 4.65 -7.82 5.39
C LEU A 407 6.03 -7.67 4.73
N ASP A 408 6.64 -6.49 4.79
CA ASP A 408 7.94 -6.19 4.17
C ASP A 408 8.82 -5.35 5.12
N PRO A 409 9.17 -5.89 6.31
CA PRO A 409 9.64 -5.10 7.46
C PRO A 409 11.00 -4.41 7.26
N VAL A 410 11.90 -4.99 6.48
CA VAL A 410 13.22 -4.41 6.19
C VAL A 410 13.30 -3.79 4.78
N SER A 411 12.17 -3.55 4.15
CA SER A 411 12.06 -2.89 2.85
C SER A 411 12.20 -1.37 2.98
N LEU A 412 13.26 -0.82 2.40
CA LEU A 412 13.47 0.62 2.36
C LEU A 412 12.30 1.38 1.66
N PRO A 413 11.77 0.90 0.51
CA PRO A 413 10.59 1.50 -0.10
C PRO A 413 9.33 1.48 0.77
N ALA A 414 9.02 0.35 1.45
CA ALA A 414 7.86 0.26 2.33
C ALA A 414 8.01 1.19 3.54
N GLY A 415 9.20 1.24 4.14
CA GLY A 415 9.52 2.12 5.26
C GLY A 415 9.39 3.60 4.92
N THR A 416 9.94 4.04 3.78
CA THR A 416 9.81 5.43 3.33
C THR A 416 8.40 5.77 2.85
N ASN A 417 7.65 4.81 2.31
CA ASN A 417 6.25 5.04 2.00
C ASN A 417 5.44 5.34 3.27
N LEU A 418 5.62 4.56 4.34
CA LEU A 418 4.96 4.85 5.62
C LEU A 418 5.37 6.23 6.17
N ALA A 419 6.66 6.59 6.11
CA ALA A 419 7.12 7.93 6.52
C ALA A 419 6.43 9.04 5.71
N ALA A 420 6.31 8.87 4.39
CA ALA A 420 5.65 9.84 3.52
C ALA A 420 4.12 9.94 3.78
N ILE A 421 3.46 8.83 4.06
CA ILE A 421 2.03 8.79 4.43
C ILE A 421 1.82 9.49 5.78
N LEU A 422 2.63 9.19 6.80
CA LEU A 422 2.60 9.86 8.10
C LEU A 422 2.83 11.38 7.97
N TYR A 423 3.80 11.78 7.13
CA TYR A 423 4.04 13.19 6.81
C TYR A 423 2.81 13.85 6.18
N GLY A 424 2.21 13.23 5.17
CA GLY A 424 1.02 13.75 4.50
C GLY A 424 -0.21 13.81 5.40
N ALA A 425 -0.29 12.93 6.41
CA ALA A 425 -1.30 12.93 7.45
C ALA A 425 -0.99 13.87 8.63
N SER A 426 0.10 14.66 8.56
CA SER A 426 0.58 15.57 9.60
C SER A 426 1.08 14.91 10.90
N HIS A 427 1.37 13.62 10.88
CA HIS A 427 1.99 12.86 11.97
C HIS A 427 3.52 13.01 11.93
N TYR A 428 4.01 14.24 12.04
CA TYR A 428 5.42 14.58 11.77
C TYR A 428 6.42 13.89 12.71
N LYS A 429 6.07 13.68 13.99
CA LYS A 429 6.94 12.96 14.95
C LYS A 429 7.13 11.51 14.54
N GLU A 430 6.03 10.81 14.24
CA GLU A 430 6.07 9.43 13.77
C GLU A 430 6.80 9.31 12.42
N ALA A 431 6.65 10.30 11.53
CA ALA A 431 7.37 10.35 10.26
C ALA A 431 8.89 10.47 10.47
N VAL A 432 9.36 11.25 11.47
CA VAL A 432 10.77 11.31 11.87
C VAL A 432 11.26 9.96 12.37
N GLU A 433 10.54 9.35 13.34
CA GLU A 433 10.90 8.04 13.89
C GLU A 433 10.98 6.96 12.81
N GLN A 434 10.02 6.95 11.90
CA GLN A 434 9.98 5.99 10.79
C GLN A 434 11.13 6.20 9.81
N SER A 435 11.48 7.46 9.49
CA SER A 435 12.61 7.78 8.62
C SER A 435 13.94 7.36 9.25
N LEU A 436 14.11 7.55 10.57
CA LEU A 436 15.30 7.10 11.30
C LEU A 436 15.41 5.57 11.29
N ARG A 437 14.33 4.81 11.48
CA ARG A 437 14.33 3.34 11.35
C ARG A 437 14.82 2.88 9.97
N VAL A 438 14.41 3.57 8.90
CA VAL A 438 14.91 3.25 7.55
C VAL A 438 16.41 3.53 7.44
N LEU A 439 16.90 4.61 8.06
CA LEU A 439 18.33 4.94 8.06
C LEU A 439 19.18 4.02 8.94
N GLU A 440 18.59 3.34 9.92
CA GLU A 440 19.23 2.24 10.67
C GLU A 440 19.50 1.03 9.76
N ILE A 441 18.63 0.76 8.77
CA ILE A 441 18.81 -0.32 7.80
C ILE A 441 19.84 0.08 6.73
N ASP A 442 19.71 1.28 6.17
CA ASP A 442 20.66 1.85 5.19
C ASP A 442 20.82 3.35 5.40
N SER A 443 21.94 3.73 6.02
CA SER A 443 22.28 5.12 6.32
C SER A 443 22.53 5.99 5.06
N SER A 444 22.70 5.37 3.89
CA SER A 444 22.91 6.06 2.61
C SER A 444 21.64 6.23 1.77
N PHE A 445 20.49 5.80 2.27
CA PHE A 445 19.24 5.85 1.52
C PHE A 445 18.67 7.27 1.41
N ALA A 446 18.96 7.94 0.30
CA ALA A 446 18.64 9.34 0.06
C ALA A 446 17.17 9.70 0.33
N ARG A 447 16.23 8.80 -0.01
CA ARG A 447 14.80 9.03 0.21
C ARG A 447 14.44 9.17 1.69
N ALA A 448 15.04 8.38 2.56
CA ALA A 448 14.80 8.47 4.01
C ALA A 448 15.32 9.79 4.58
N HIS A 449 16.49 10.27 4.12
CA HIS A 449 16.98 11.60 4.47
C HIS A 449 16.06 12.72 3.97
N GLU A 450 15.49 12.60 2.76
CA GLU A 450 14.50 13.57 2.25
C GLU A 450 13.25 13.59 3.13
N ASP A 451 12.67 12.41 3.46
CA ASP A 451 11.46 12.33 4.27
C ASP A 451 11.70 12.83 5.70
N LEU A 452 12.89 12.57 6.27
CA LEU A 452 13.33 13.12 7.56
C LEU A 452 13.39 14.65 7.51
N GLY A 453 14.00 15.21 6.45
CA GLY A 453 14.10 16.65 6.24
C GLY A 453 12.71 17.30 6.13
N ARG A 454 11.80 16.67 5.39
CA ARG A 454 10.40 17.13 5.25
C ARG A 454 9.67 17.16 6.59
N ALA A 455 9.83 16.15 7.42
CA ALA A 455 9.19 16.06 8.72
C ALA A 455 9.76 17.08 9.71
N TYR A 456 11.07 17.30 9.74
CA TYR A 456 11.71 18.35 10.55
C TYR A 456 11.29 19.76 10.11
N GLU A 457 11.18 20.00 8.80
CA GLU A 457 10.76 21.29 8.25
C GLU A 457 9.38 21.71 8.76
N GLN A 458 8.42 20.76 8.80
CA GLN A 458 7.06 21.03 9.30
C GLN A 458 7.00 21.24 10.82
N GLN A 459 7.99 20.77 11.55
CA GLN A 459 8.14 21.03 12.99
C GLN A 459 8.90 22.34 13.28
N GLY A 460 9.27 23.12 12.25
CA GLY A 460 10.07 24.35 12.40
C GLY A 460 11.55 24.11 12.72
N MET A 461 12.00 22.86 12.68
CA MET A 461 13.36 22.44 12.99
C MET A 461 14.28 22.63 11.76
N TYR A 462 14.37 23.87 11.26
CA TYR A 462 15.02 24.16 9.97
C TYR A 462 16.49 23.77 9.88
N LYS A 463 17.24 23.81 10.99
CA LYS A 463 18.64 23.37 11.00
C LYS A 463 18.75 21.88 10.69
N GLN A 464 17.98 21.05 11.40
CA GLN A 464 17.94 19.61 11.22
C GLN A 464 17.39 19.25 9.83
N ALA A 465 16.35 19.95 9.37
CA ALA A 465 15.79 19.77 8.04
C ALA A 465 16.84 20.01 6.93
N ILE A 466 17.59 21.10 7.03
CA ILE A 466 18.66 21.43 6.06
C ILE A 466 19.73 20.34 6.06
N THR A 467 20.23 19.92 7.23
CA THR A 467 21.23 18.85 7.34
C THR A 467 20.72 17.53 6.72
N ALA A 468 19.46 17.16 7.00
CA ALA A 468 18.87 15.96 6.40
C ALA A 468 18.78 16.07 4.88
N TYR A 469 18.36 17.21 4.34
CA TYR A 469 18.31 17.42 2.88
C TYR A 469 19.71 17.48 2.24
N GLU A 470 20.73 18.02 2.92
CA GLU A 470 22.12 18.00 2.46
C GLU A 470 22.61 16.55 2.33
N ASN A 471 22.30 15.68 3.31
CA ASN A 471 22.59 14.26 3.24
C ASN A 471 21.83 13.59 2.07
N ALA A 472 20.53 13.91 1.88
CA ALA A 472 19.75 13.40 0.74
C ALA A 472 20.41 13.77 -0.59
N VAL A 473 20.85 15.03 -0.75
CA VAL A 473 21.54 15.52 -1.95
C VAL A 473 22.87 14.78 -2.16
N ALA A 474 23.63 14.56 -1.11
CA ALA A 474 24.91 13.84 -1.18
C ALA A 474 24.71 12.37 -1.59
N CYS A 475 23.75 11.67 -0.95
CA CYS A 475 23.47 10.25 -1.22
C CYS A 475 22.84 10.01 -2.60
N SER A 476 22.04 10.96 -3.12
CA SER A 476 21.36 10.81 -4.42
C SER A 476 22.20 11.23 -5.64
N GLY A 477 23.45 11.66 -5.44
CA GLY A 477 24.23 12.25 -6.52
C GLY A 477 23.60 13.53 -7.09
N ARG A 478 23.01 14.38 -6.21
CA ARG A 478 22.40 15.67 -6.54
C ARG A 478 21.15 15.56 -7.42
N SER A 479 20.25 14.65 -7.07
CA SER A 479 18.98 14.52 -7.79
C SER A 479 18.20 15.85 -7.80
N SER A 480 17.49 16.14 -8.88
CA SER A 480 16.68 17.38 -9.00
C SER A 480 15.61 17.51 -7.92
N ARG A 481 15.07 16.39 -7.42
CA ARG A 481 14.09 16.36 -6.34
C ARG A 481 14.70 16.79 -5.01
N ASP A 482 15.87 16.25 -4.67
CA ASP A 482 16.52 16.54 -3.38
C ASP A 482 17.08 17.96 -3.37
N LEU A 483 17.65 18.42 -4.50
CA LEU A 483 18.04 19.82 -4.69
C LEU A 483 16.86 20.79 -4.50
N ALA A 484 15.67 20.44 -5.02
CA ALA A 484 14.49 21.27 -4.87
C ALA A 484 13.99 21.29 -3.41
N SER A 485 14.03 20.16 -2.72
CA SER A 485 13.66 20.06 -1.31
C SER A 485 14.61 20.90 -0.44
N LEU A 486 15.91 20.82 -0.68
CA LEU A 486 16.91 21.66 -0.01
C LEU A 486 16.73 23.16 -0.33
N ALA A 487 16.46 23.51 -1.60
CA ALA A 487 16.19 24.88 -2.00
C ALA A 487 14.94 25.46 -1.32
N HIS A 488 13.88 24.67 -1.21
CA HIS A 488 12.66 25.04 -0.47
C HIS A 488 12.98 25.28 1.01
N ALA A 489 13.70 24.37 1.65
CA ALA A 489 14.10 24.51 3.06
C ALA A 489 14.94 25.76 3.31
N TYR A 490 15.92 26.06 2.44
CA TYR A 490 16.66 27.31 2.53
C TYR A 490 15.74 28.54 2.38
N ALA A 491 14.78 28.50 1.46
CA ALA A 491 13.87 29.60 1.23
C ALA A 491 13.00 29.91 2.47
N VAL A 492 12.40 28.87 3.08
CA VAL A 492 11.53 29.05 4.26
C VAL A 492 12.33 29.35 5.53
N ALA A 493 13.62 28.94 5.59
CA ALA A 493 14.55 29.32 6.65
C ALA A 493 15.16 30.74 6.51
N GLY A 494 14.71 31.52 5.51
CA GLY A 494 15.22 32.88 5.25
C GLY A 494 16.55 32.96 4.49
N LYS A 495 17.16 31.84 4.13
CA LYS A 495 18.43 31.74 3.38
C LYS A 495 18.18 31.87 1.87
N ARG A 496 17.63 33.03 1.47
CA ARG A 496 17.17 33.27 0.08
C ARG A 496 18.28 33.13 -0.98
N ARG A 497 19.52 33.53 -0.64
CA ARG A 497 20.66 33.48 -1.59
C ARG A 497 20.98 32.03 -1.96
N GLU A 498 21.03 31.14 -0.99
CA GLU A 498 21.27 29.71 -1.13
C GLU A 498 20.15 29.03 -1.94
N ALA A 499 18.90 29.36 -1.64
CA ALA A 499 17.74 28.87 -2.40
C ALA A 499 17.82 29.25 -3.89
N VAL A 500 18.15 30.51 -4.20
CA VAL A 500 18.28 30.98 -5.58
C VAL A 500 19.48 30.35 -6.29
N LYS A 501 20.58 30.06 -5.58
CA LYS A 501 21.72 29.32 -6.15
C LYS A 501 21.29 27.93 -6.62
N LEU A 502 20.58 27.16 -5.79
CA LEU A 502 20.09 25.83 -6.15
C LEU A 502 19.02 25.87 -7.26
N LEU A 503 18.17 26.90 -7.28
CA LEU A 503 17.21 27.09 -8.38
C LEU A 503 17.91 27.32 -9.74
N ARG A 504 19.05 28.02 -9.77
CA ARG A 504 19.84 28.17 -11.00
C ARG A 504 20.43 26.84 -11.45
N GLU A 505 20.94 26.03 -10.50
CA GLU A 505 21.43 24.69 -10.77
C GLU A 505 20.33 23.79 -11.34
N LEU A 506 19.13 23.76 -10.74
CA LEU A 506 17.96 23.05 -11.26
C LEU A 506 17.60 23.48 -12.69
N LYS A 507 17.66 24.80 -12.99
CA LYS A 507 17.44 25.32 -14.35
C LYS A 507 18.52 24.85 -15.34
N GLN A 508 19.75 24.68 -14.89
CA GLN A 508 20.81 24.12 -15.73
C GLN A 508 20.58 22.63 -16.00
N LEU A 509 20.29 21.83 -14.96
CA LEU A 509 19.96 20.40 -15.10
C LEU A 509 18.78 20.18 -16.06
N SER A 510 17.79 21.10 -16.08
CA SER A 510 16.63 21.01 -16.98
C SER A 510 16.96 21.22 -18.47
N LYS A 511 18.16 21.72 -18.81
CA LYS A 511 18.65 21.80 -20.20
C LYS A 511 19.38 20.53 -20.63
N GLU A 512 19.91 19.79 -19.66
CA GLU A 512 20.71 18.57 -19.88
C GLU A 512 19.83 17.30 -19.85
N GLY A 513 18.66 17.39 -19.18
CA GLY A 513 17.76 16.25 -19.02
C GLY A 513 16.38 16.63 -18.50
N PHE A 514 15.56 15.61 -18.27
CA PHE A 514 14.22 15.81 -17.72
C PHE A 514 14.29 16.23 -16.24
N VAL A 515 13.71 17.36 -15.93
CA VAL A 515 13.41 17.80 -14.56
C VAL A 515 11.91 18.03 -14.42
N SER A 516 11.31 17.44 -13.38
CA SER A 516 9.87 17.58 -13.10
C SER A 516 9.49 19.06 -12.91
N PRO A 517 8.44 19.56 -13.59
CA PRO A 517 7.94 20.91 -13.35
C PRO A 517 7.48 21.15 -11.90
N TYR A 518 7.05 20.11 -11.22
CA TYR A 518 6.59 20.20 -9.83
C TYR A 518 7.72 20.68 -8.88
N VAL A 519 8.99 20.27 -9.11
CA VAL A 519 10.10 20.69 -8.24
C VAL A 519 10.35 22.20 -8.33
N PHE A 520 10.16 22.80 -9.52
CA PHE A 520 10.25 24.27 -9.68
C PHE A 520 9.08 24.98 -8.98
N ALA A 521 7.88 24.40 -9.02
CA ALA A 521 6.72 24.94 -8.31
C ALA A 521 6.96 24.95 -6.80
N LEU A 522 7.57 23.89 -6.27
CA LEU A 522 7.92 23.78 -4.86
C LEU A 522 8.90 24.87 -4.42
N VAL A 523 9.99 25.06 -5.15
CA VAL A 523 10.98 26.10 -4.86
C VAL A 523 10.37 27.50 -4.96
N ALA A 524 9.55 27.75 -5.98
CA ALA A 524 8.87 29.04 -6.15
C ALA A 524 7.88 29.33 -5.00
N ALA A 525 7.17 28.30 -4.51
CA ALA A 525 6.29 28.42 -3.35
C ALA A 525 7.07 28.79 -2.08
N GLY A 526 8.20 28.12 -1.80
CA GLY A 526 9.08 28.45 -0.69
C GLY A 526 9.66 29.87 -0.75
N LEU A 527 9.98 30.36 -1.95
CA LEU A 527 10.44 31.74 -2.19
C LEU A 527 9.30 32.80 -2.12
N GLY A 528 8.03 32.38 -1.93
CA GLY A 528 6.87 33.25 -1.90
C GLY A 528 6.38 33.73 -3.29
N ASN A 529 6.95 33.20 -4.38
CA ASN A 529 6.58 33.58 -5.74
C ASN A 529 5.38 32.74 -6.22
N LYS A 530 4.17 33.09 -5.77
CA LYS A 530 2.93 32.39 -6.11
C LYS A 530 2.68 32.33 -7.63
N THR A 531 2.97 33.40 -8.38
CA THR A 531 2.74 33.44 -9.82
C THR A 531 3.59 32.42 -10.56
N GLU A 532 4.88 32.35 -10.24
CA GLU A 532 5.79 31.36 -10.84
C GLU A 532 5.43 29.93 -10.41
N ALA A 533 5.05 29.74 -9.12
CA ALA A 533 4.61 28.45 -8.62
C ALA A 533 3.41 27.91 -9.42
N PHE A 534 2.38 28.72 -9.68
CA PHE A 534 1.23 28.31 -10.48
C PHE A 534 1.55 28.09 -11.96
N ALA A 535 2.47 28.86 -12.53
CA ALA A 535 2.94 28.62 -13.89
C ALA A 535 3.60 27.25 -14.04
N TRP A 536 4.41 26.84 -13.05
CA TRP A 536 5.01 25.53 -13.02
C TRP A 536 4.02 24.40 -12.70
N LEU A 537 3.07 24.60 -11.79
CA LEU A 537 1.99 23.64 -11.52
C LEU A 537 1.12 23.40 -12.76
N ALA A 538 0.85 24.41 -13.57
CA ALA A 538 0.14 24.25 -14.84
C ALA A 538 0.93 23.36 -15.82
N LYS A 539 2.26 23.54 -15.90
CA LYS A 539 3.13 22.66 -16.71
C LYS A 539 3.16 21.23 -16.16
N ALA A 540 3.22 21.07 -14.82
CA ALA A 540 3.14 19.76 -14.17
C ALA A 540 1.83 19.06 -14.52
N TYR A 541 0.71 19.76 -14.48
CA TYR A 541 -0.59 19.21 -14.86
C TYR A 541 -0.62 18.74 -16.32
N THR A 542 -0.12 19.55 -17.25
CA THR A 542 -0.08 19.18 -18.68
C THR A 542 0.74 17.92 -18.93
N ARG A 543 1.82 17.75 -18.16
CA ARG A 543 2.70 16.56 -18.24
C ARG A 543 2.23 15.37 -17.40
N ARG A 544 1.15 15.53 -16.64
CA ARG A 544 0.68 14.53 -15.65
C ARG A 544 1.79 14.10 -14.69
N ASP A 545 2.45 15.08 -14.08
CA ASP A 545 3.56 14.87 -13.17
C ASP A 545 3.15 13.94 -12.01
N ALA A 546 3.99 12.96 -11.69
CA ALA A 546 3.72 11.93 -10.69
C ALA A 546 3.55 12.47 -9.25
N ALA A 547 3.98 13.72 -8.98
CA ALA A 547 3.80 14.35 -7.67
C ALA A 547 2.41 15.01 -7.47
N LEU A 548 1.64 15.21 -8.54
CA LEU A 548 0.33 15.88 -8.48
C LEU A 548 -0.73 15.15 -7.63
N PRO A 549 -0.77 13.82 -7.54
CA PRO A 549 -1.65 13.12 -6.61
C PRO A 549 -1.55 13.62 -5.17
N PHE A 550 -0.38 14.07 -4.75
CA PHE A 550 -0.11 14.52 -3.38
C PHE A 550 -0.26 16.04 -3.18
N LEU A 551 -0.77 16.76 -4.18
CA LEU A 551 -0.88 18.22 -4.18
C LEU A 551 -1.64 18.76 -2.96
N LYS A 552 -2.77 18.13 -2.59
CA LYS A 552 -3.63 18.54 -1.46
C LYS A 552 -2.97 18.31 -0.11
N VAL A 553 -2.20 17.24 0.01
CA VAL A 553 -1.65 16.76 1.29
C VAL A 553 -0.17 17.12 1.50
N ASN A 554 0.45 17.86 0.57
CA ASN A 554 1.80 18.36 0.75
C ASN A 554 1.79 19.71 1.50
N PRO A 555 2.13 19.76 2.80
CA PRO A 555 2.04 20.97 3.60
C PRO A 555 2.98 22.09 3.11
N ARG A 556 4.03 21.78 2.35
CA ARG A 556 4.92 22.78 1.73
C ARG A 556 4.22 23.66 0.69
N LEU A 557 3.05 23.24 0.20
CA LEU A 557 2.20 24.02 -0.71
C LEU A 557 1.03 24.72 0.01
N ALA A 558 0.93 24.61 1.34
CA ALA A 558 -0.12 25.25 2.13
C ALA A 558 -0.26 26.77 1.86
N PRO A 559 0.83 27.55 1.62
CA PRO A 559 0.71 28.98 1.26
C PRO A 559 -0.05 29.25 -0.05
N LEU A 560 -0.25 28.23 -0.89
CA LEU A 560 -1.00 28.32 -2.15
C LEU A 560 -2.47 27.91 -2.01
N HIS A 561 -2.87 27.22 -0.93
CA HIS A 561 -4.19 26.59 -0.80
C HIS A 561 -5.35 27.59 -0.85
N SER A 562 -5.18 28.79 -0.30
CA SER A 562 -6.22 29.84 -0.32
C SER A 562 -6.38 30.54 -1.68
N ASP A 563 -5.46 30.31 -2.65
CA ASP A 563 -5.51 30.97 -3.95
C ASP A 563 -6.54 30.29 -4.87
N PRO A 564 -7.42 31.05 -5.57
CA PRO A 564 -8.40 30.47 -6.48
C PRO A 564 -7.79 29.60 -7.60
N ARG A 565 -6.54 29.84 -7.99
CA ARG A 565 -5.83 29.03 -8.98
C ARG A 565 -5.56 27.62 -8.46
N PHE A 566 -5.27 27.49 -7.15
CA PHE A 566 -5.10 26.19 -6.51
C PHE A 566 -6.41 25.39 -6.54
N GLN A 567 -7.52 26.02 -6.16
CA GLN A 567 -8.83 25.36 -6.17
C GLN A 567 -9.26 24.92 -7.58
N ARG A 568 -8.94 25.72 -8.61
CA ARG A 568 -9.15 25.30 -10.01
C ARG A 568 -8.31 24.09 -10.39
N LEU A 569 -7.05 24.04 -9.96
CA LEU A 569 -6.17 22.90 -10.24
C LEU A 569 -6.66 21.64 -9.53
N VAL A 570 -7.06 21.71 -8.26
CA VAL A 570 -7.64 20.61 -7.48
C VAL A 570 -8.87 20.03 -8.18
N ARG A 571 -9.79 20.89 -8.65
CA ARG A 571 -10.97 20.43 -9.43
C ARG A 571 -10.56 19.70 -10.72
N ARG A 572 -9.53 20.19 -11.44
CA ARG A 572 -9.03 19.53 -12.67
C ARG A 572 -8.35 18.19 -12.41
N LEU A 573 -7.83 17.96 -11.21
CA LEU A 573 -7.29 16.68 -10.78
C LEU A 573 -8.36 15.69 -10.32
N ASN A 574 -9.64 16.09 -10.38
CA ASN A 574 -10.80 15.24 -10.14
C ASN A 574 -10.77 14.55 -8.75
N PHE A 575 -10.21 15.23 -7.74
CA PHE A 575 -10.28 14.71 -6.37
C PHE A 575 -11.75 14.64 -5.90
N PRO A 576 -12.14 13.58 -5.18
CA PRO A 576 -13.45 13.51 -4.57
C PRO A 576 -13.66 14.69 -3.61
N GLU A 577 -14.91 15.18 -3.53
CA GLU A 577 -15.35 16.26 -2.63
C GLU A 577 -15.29 15.86 -1.16
#